data_5a867b7386d1097a3743dc5ae7f6c62b
#
_entry.id   5a867b7386d1097a3743dc5ae7f6c62b
#
_cell.length_a   1.000
_cell.length_b   1.000
_cell.length_c   1.000
_cell.angle_alpha   90.00
_cell.angle_beta   90.00
_cell.angle_gamma   90.00
#
_symmetry.space_group_name_H-M   'P 1'
#
loop_
_entity.id
_entity.type
_entity.pdbx_description
1 polymer ?
#
loop_
_entity_poly.entity_id
_entity_poly.type
_entity_poly.pdbx_seq_one_letter_code
_entity_poly.pdbx_strand_id
1 'polypeptide(L)'
;MSRIFRSDAVQVGERVVARRDFGDVHSDVIGHVISLNPLVIRPQEVGGYPSDLEAVEIPPEQLKIIKRLSPRMVRNSDIRAVEVAAAAAFPGKEHAWTSDGSWLMRAGDGVTGRSNSAVPLGPSAGFTPVPLEEIMAFYARHNLPVRLLVPERIGKPAERLLADAAWETEPEILTMVLRDLPAVADAPSASPTFRIDDQPDEDWLAMYHFRGKALPPEALEYLRTRIEGTMGFGRLVMDGETVAITRGTITESGDGTKWLGY
;
A
#
# COMPACT_ATOMS: atom_id res chain seq x y z
N MET A 1 -38.51 -18.18 -10.04
CA MET A 1 -38.18 -17.29 -8.89
C MET A 1 -37.18 -16.24 -9.37
N SER A 2 -37.48 -14.98 -9.12
CA SER A 2 -36.62 -13.86 -9.54
C SER A 2 -35.24 -14.01 -8.88
N ARG A 3 -34.15 -13.76 -9.63
CA ARG A 3 -32.76 -13.76 -9.14
C ARG A 3 -32.50 -12.87 -7.89
N ILE A 4 -33.41 -11.93 -7.64
CA ILE A 4 -33.34 -10.95 -6.56
C ILE A 4 -33.48 -11.60 -5.16
N PHE A 5 -34.14 -12.75 -5.04
CA PHE A 5 -34.44 -13.41 -3.76
C PHE A 5 -33.60 -14.67 -3.51
N ARG A 6 -32.58 -14.92 -4.32
CA ARG A 6 -31.71 -16.06 -4.13
C ARG A 6 -30.45 -15.64 -3.31
N SER A 7 -30.13 -16.42 -2.27
CA SER A 7 -28.87 -16.24 -1.53
C SER A 7 -27.65 -16.45 -2.43
N ASP A 8 -26.60 -15.67 -2.20
CA ASP A 8 -25.31 -15.86 -2.86
C ASP A 8 -24.55 -16.99 -2.15
N ALA A 9 -23.68 -17.69 -2.88
CA ALA A 9 -22.65 -18.50 -2.26
C ALA A 9 -21.59 -17.55 -1.67
N VAL A 10 -21.25 -17.77 -0.40
CA VAL A 10 -20.34 -16.89 0.35
C VAL A 10 -19.20 -17.68 0.97
N GLN A 11 -18.09 -16.99 1.22
CA GLN A 11 -16.88 -17.56 1.84
C GLN A 11 -16.50 -16.78 3.11
N VAL A 12 -15.69 -17.38 3.96
CA VAL A 12 -15.10 -16.71 5.13
C VAL A 12 -14.25 -15.53 4.66
N GLY A 13 -14.39 -14.39 5.36
CA GLY A 13 -13.74 -13.12 5.03
C GLY A 13 -14.54 -12.24 4.08
N GLU A 14 -15.52 -12.75 3.35
CA GLU A 14 -16.36 -11.93 2.47
C GLU A 14 -17.28 -10.98 3.23
N ARG A 15 -17.43 -9.78 2.70
CA ARG A 15 -18.37 -8.79 3.20
C ARG A 15 -19.76 -9.10 2.67
N VAL A 16 -20.72 -9.19 3.58
CA VAL A 16 -22.11 -9.63 3.26
C VAL A 16 -23.15 -8.77 3.95
N VAL A 17 -24.37 -8.85 3.44
CA VAL A 17 -25.60 -8.52 4.19
C VAL A 17 -26.41 -9.79 4.34
N ALA A 18 -26.72 -10.15 5.59
CA ALA A 18 -27.61 -11.26 5.93
C ALA A 18 -28.88 -10.73 6.54
N ARG A 19 -30.02 -11.00 5.90
CA ARG A 19 -31.33 -10.67 6.42
C ARG A 19 -31.84 -11.79 7.33
N ARG A 20 -32.13 -11.43 8.56
CA ARG A 20 -32.75 -12.31 9.53
C ARG A 20 -34.26 -12.09 9.58
N ASP A 21 -34.98 -13.19 9.76
CA ASP A 21 -36.43 -13.22 9.87
C ASP A 21 -36.83 -13.65 11.29
N PHE A 22 -37.60 -12.83 11.96
CA PHE A 22 -38.16 -13.09 13.29
C PHE A 22 -39.73 -13.13 13.26
N GLY A 23 -40.28 -13.54 12.14
CA GLY A 23 -41.71 -13.53 11.87
C GLY A 23 -42.16 -12.19 11.29
N ASP A 24 -42.70 -11.31 12.12
CA ASP A 24 -43.15 -9.99 11.68
C ASP A 24 -42.05 -8.93 11.53
N VAL A 25 -40.87 -9.24 12.01
CA VAL A 25 -39.74 -8.30 12.00
C VAL A 25 -38.56 -8.88 11.20
N HIS A 26 -37.98 -8.05 10.36
CA HIS A 26 -36.75 -8.35 9.66
C HIS A 26 -35.61 -7.47 10.18
N SER A 27 -34.45 -8.06 10.32
CA SER A 27 -33.19 -7.36 10.74
C SER A 27 -32.05 -7.75 9.83
N ASP A 28 -31.25 -6.78 9.43
CA ASP A 28 -30.07 -7.02 8.60
C ASP A 28 -28.80 -6.97 9.45
N VAL A 29 -27.93 -7.96 9.29
CA VAL A 29 -26.55 -7.93 9.77
C VAL A 29 -25.64 -7.69 8.58
N ILE A 30 -24.92 -6.58 8.60
CA ILE A 30 -23.96 -6.22 7.54
C ILE A 30 -22.56 -6.31 8.14
N GLY A 31 -21.71 -7.14 7.56
CA GLY A 31 -20.38 -7.38 8.12
C GLY A 31 -19.58 -8.41 7.33
N HIS A 32 -18.59 -8.98 7.99
CA HIS A 32 -17.68 -9.96 7.40
C HIS A 32 -17.92 -11.35 7.97
N VAL A 33 -17.95 -12.36 7.08
CA VAL A 33 -18.16 -13.76 7.48
C VAL A 33 -16.95 -14.27 8.24
N ILE A 34 -17.17 -14.74 9.47
CA ILE A 34 -16.14 -15.34 10.34
C ILE A 34 -16.19 -16.86 10.24
N SER A 35 -17.39 -17.44 10.15
CA SER A 35 -17.62 -18.88 10.02
C SER A 35 -18.86 -19.13 9.17
N LEU A 36 -18.90 -20.29 8.51
CA LEU A 36 -20.05 -20.72 7.72
C LEU A 36 -20.92 -21.77 8.46
N ASN A 37 -20.35 -22.52 9.37
CA ASN A 37 -21.03 -23.58 10.12
C ASN A 37 -20.60 -23.54 11.61
N PRO A 38 -21.36 -22.88 12.49
CA PRO A 38 -22.54 -22.05 12.21
C PRO A 38 -22.18 -20.80 11.41
N LEU A 39 -23.19 -20.16 10.80
CA LEU A 39 -22.97 -18.88 10.12
C LEU A 39 -22.75 -17.78 11.18
N VAL A 40 -21.54 -17.23 11.20
CA VAL A 40 -21.15 -16.14 12.10
C VAL A 40 -20.67 -14.96 11.29
N ILE A 41 -21.25 -13.79 11.54
CA ILE A 41 -20.89 -12.54 10.88
C ILE A 41 -20.46 -11.52 11.93
N ARG A 42 -19.28 -10.93 11.74
CA ARG A 42 -18.85 -9.77 12.53
C ARG A 42 -19.38 -8.50 11.88
N PRO A 43 -20.19 -7.71 12.58
CA PRO A 43 -20.69 -6.45 12.06
C PRO A 43 -19.56 -5.56 11.59
N GLN A 44 -19.79 -4.80 10.52
CA GLN A 44 -18.81 -3.88 9.96
C GLN A 44 -18.77 -2.55 10.72
N GLU A 45 -17.65 -1.83 10.62
CA GLU A 45 -17.59 -0.41 10.95
C GLU A 45 -18.30 0.46 9.90
N VAL A 46 -18.49 1.75 10.26
CA VAL A 46 -18.98 2.77 9.33
C VAL A 46 -18.10 2.79 8.08
N GLY A 47 -18.71 2.75 6.91
CA GLY A 47 -18.01 2.67 5.64
C GLY A 47 -17.77 1.25 5.14
N GLY A 48 -18.10 0.22 5.91
CA GLY A 48 -18.06 -1.19 5.49
C GLY A 48 -16.74 -1.89 5.78
N TYR A 49 -15.91 -1.32 6.65
CA TYR A 49 -14.61 -1.89 7.03
C TYR A 49 -14.72 -2.99 8.08
N PRO A 50 -13.72 -3.89 8.19
CA PRO A 50 -13.64 -4.83 9.30
C PRO A 50 -13.65 -4.12 10.65
N SER A 51 -14.22 -4.76 11.66
CA SER A 51 -14.34 -4.24 13.02
C SER A 51 -13.94 -5.30 14.05
N ASP A 52 -13.78 -4.87 15.30
CA ASP A 52 -13.61 -5.74 16.47
C ASP A 52 -14.92 -5.89 17.26
N LEU A 53 -16.05 -5.51 16.68
CA LEU A 53 -17.38 -5.67 17.30
C LEU A 53 -17.68 -7.16 17.53
N GLU A 54 -18.53 -7.42 18.52
CA GLU A 54 -18.98 -8.77 18.83
C GLU A 54 -19.63 -9.42 17.59
N ALA A 55 -19.21 -10.64 17.29
CA ALA A 55 -19.71 -11.38 16.14
C ALA A 55 -21.10 -11.94 16.44
N VAL A 56 -21.95 -11.96 15.42
CA VAL A 56 -23.34 -12.40 15.51
C VAL A 56 -23.48 -13.77 14.84
N GLU A 57 -23.90 -14.77 15.61
CA GLU A 57 -24.31 -16.04 15.05
C GLU A 57 -25.72 -15.95 14.48
N ILE A 58 -25.94 -16.49 13.29
CA ILE A 58 -27.22 -16.50 12.58
C ILE A 58 -27.67 -17.95 12.39
N PRO A 59 -28.63 -18.42 13.20
CA PRO A 59 -29.21 -19.74 13.03
C PRO A 59 -29.84 -19.91 11.65
N PRO A 60 -29.76 -21.10 11.04
CA PRO A 60 -30.30 -21.35 9.69
C PRO A 60 -31.81 -20.99 9.54
N GLU A 61 -32.57 -21.19 10.57
CA GLU A 61 -34.02 -20.86 10.60
C GLU A 61 -34.31 -19.35 10.59
N GLN A 62 -33.35 -18.54 11.01
CA GLN A 62 -33.46 -17.09 10.98
C GLN A 62 -32.92 -16.49 9.68
N LEU A 63 -32.11 -17.22 8.92
CA LEU A 63 -31.47 -16.70 7.69
C LEU A 63 -32.51 -16.70 6.53
N LYS A 64 -33.00 -15.52 6.17
CA LYS A 64 -33.91 -15.36 5.03
C LYS A 64 -33.13 -15.29 3.71
N ILE A 65 -32.09 -14.48 3.66
CA ILE A 65 -31.26 -14.27 2.48
C ILE A 65 -29.87 -13.73 2.90
N ILE A 66 -28.85 -14.12 2.16
CA ILE A 66 -27.51 -13.55 2.27
C ILE A 66 -27.03 -13.06 0.91
N LYS A 67 -26.42 -11.86 0.87
CA LYS A 67 -25.88 -11.24 -0.34
C LYS A 67 -24.47 -10.79 -0.12
N ARG A 68 -23.58 -11.04 -1.11
CA ARG A 68 -22.25 -10.46 -1.12
C ARG A 68 -22.30 -8.98 -1.39
N LEU A 69 -21.43 -8.26 -0.69
CA LEU A 69 -21.18 -6.85 -0.89
C LEU A 69 -19.75 -6.64 -1.39
N SER A 70 -19.49 -5.49 -1.99
CA SER A 70 -18.13 -5.15 -2.42
C SER A 70 -17.17 -5.16 -1.23
N PRO A 71 -15.96 -5.73 -1.37
CA PRO A 71 -14.96 -5.72 -0.31
C PRO A 71 -14.61 -4.29 0.13
N ARG A 72 -14.37 -4.11 1.43
CA ARG A 72 -13.93 -2.85 2.05
C ARG A 72 -12.89 -3.20 3.11
N MET A 73 -11.66 -3.53 2.68
CA MET A 73 -10.63 -4.04 3.59
C MET A 73 -9.65 -2.96 4.05
N VAL A 74 -9.43 -1.92 3.24
CA VAL A 74 -8.46 -0.86 3.49
C VAL A 74 -9.11 0.50 3.26
N ARG A 75 -8.87 1.47 4.15
CA ARG A 75 -9.39 2.85 4.02
C ARG A 75 -8.52 3.66 3.05
N ASN A 76 -9.11 4.68 2.42
CA ASN A 76 -8.33 5.60 1.59
C ASN A 76 -7.27 6.34 2.41
N SER A 77 -7.54 6.61 3.70
CA SER A 77 -6.56 7.16 4.64
C SER A 77 -5.36 6.22 4.84
N ASP A 78 -5.61 4.91 4.95
CA ASP A 78 -4.53 3.93 5.13
C ASP A 78 -3.65 3.84 3.88
N ILE A 79 -4.28 3.81 2.69
CA ILE A 79 -3.55 3.84 1.41
C ILE A 79 -2.69 5.10 1.34
N ARG A 80 -3.27 6.25 1.68
CA ARG A 80 -2.54 7.52 1.66
C ARG A 80 -1.41 7.55 2.66
N ALA A 81 -1.61 7.05 3.88
CA ALA A 81 -0.57 6.99 4.91
C ALA A 81 0.64 6.18 4.45
N VAL A 82 0.40 4.99 3.88
CA VAL A 82 1.47 4.14 3.30
C VAL A 82 2.19 4.84 2.16
N GLU A 83 1.46 5.48 1.25
CA GLU A 83 2.09 6.18 0.11
C GLU A 83 2.83 7.46 0.54
N VAL A 84 2.39 8.16 1.58
CA VAL A 84 3.14 9.28 2.18
C VAL A 84 4.47 8.78 2.76
N ALA A 85 4.44 7.71 3.56
CA ALA A 85 5.67 7.12 4.11
C ALA A 85 6.61 6.61 3.01
N ALA A 86 6.06 5.99 1.96
CA ALA A 86 6.83 5.55 0.80
C ALA A 86 7.42 6.75 0.01
N ALA A 87 6.70 7.86 -0.08
CA ALA A 87 7.20 9.07 -0.73
C ALA A 87 8.37 9.69 0.06
N ALA A 88 8.27 9.74 1.39
CA ALA A 88 9.36 10.19 2.26
C ALA A 88 10.62 9.32 2.13
N ALA A 89 10.47 8.00 1.87
CA ALA A 89 11.58 7.08 1.61
C ALA A 89 12.19 7.22 0.21
N PHE A 90 11.49 7.86 -0.74
CA PHE A 90 11.92 8.04 -2.13
C PHE A 90 11.66 9.47 -2.62
N PRO A 91 12.26 10.49 -1.99
CA PRO A 91 11.94 11.90 -2.26
C PRO A 91 12.40 12.40 -3.64
N GLY A 92 13.34 11.70 -4.30
CA GLY A 92 14.02 12.20 -5.50
C GLY A 92 15.08 13.25 -5.17
N LYS A 93 15.63 13.87 -6.21
CA LYS A 93 16.56 15.01 -6.10
C LYS A 93 15.81 16.31 -5.84
N GLU A 94 14.64 16.43 -6.45
CA GLU A 94 13.70 17.51 -6.25
C GLU A 94 12.30 16.91 -6.12
N HIS A 95 11.52 17.48 -5.22
CA HIS A 95 10.09 17.21 -5.16
C HIS A 95 9.31 18.50 -4.96
N ALA A 96 8.11 18.55 -5.53
CA ALA A 96 7.22 19.69 -5.43
C ALA A 96 5.76 19.21 -5.44
N TRP A 97 4.91 19.92 -4.74
CA TRP A 97 3.47 19.74 -4.85
C TRP A 97 2.92 20.51 -6.04
N THR A 98 1.87 19.98 -6.65
CA THR A 98 1.06 20.77 -7.57
C THR A 98 0.42 21.94 -6.85
N SER A 99 0.11 23.01 -7.59
CA SER A 99 -0.41 24.27 -7.02
C SER A 99 -1.72 24.09 -6.23
N ASP A 100 -2.52 23.08 -6.59
CA ASP A 100 -3.74 22.68 -5.89
C ASP A 100 -3.49 21.76 -4.69
N GLY A 101 -2.24 21.37 -4.42
CA GLY A 101 -1.83 20.47 -3.34
C GLY A 101 -2.33 19.03 -3.50
N SER A 102 -2.75 18.62 -4.69
CA SER A 102 -3.33 17.30 -4.91
C SER A 102 -2.27 16.23 -5.20
N TRP A 103 -1.20 16.56 -5.93
CA TRP A 103 -0.16 15.62 -6.35
C TRP A 103 1.22 16.04 -5.86
N LEU A 104 2.01 15.07 -5.38
CA LEU A 104 3.43 15.23 -5.11
C LEU A 104 4.23 14.73 -6.32
N MET A 105 4.98 15.61 -6.96
CA MET A 105 5.88 15.32 -8.09
C MET A 105 7.30 15.10 -7.55
N ARG A 106 7.98 14.06 -8.04
CA ARG A 106 9.36 13.73 -7.62
C ARG A 106 10.22 13.46 -8.84
N ALA A 107 11.38 14.10 -8.88
CA ALA A 107 12.38 13.94 -9.93
C ALA A 107 13.70 13.46 -9.29
N GLY A 108 14.13 12.26 -9.61
CA GLY A 108 15.38 11.66 -9.16
C GLY A 108 16.41 11.56 -10.28
N ASP A 109 17.06 10.42 -10.35
CA ASP A 109 18.09 10.08 -11.34
C ASP A 109 17.55 9.31 -12.58
N GLY A 110 16.24 9.10 -12.65
CA GLY A 110 15.60 8.33 -13.71
C GLY A 110 15.69 6.81 -13.54
N VAL A 111 16.36 6.30 -12.51
CA VAL A 111 16.59 4.86 -12.33
C VAL A 111 15.37 4.15 -11.74
N THR A 112 14.80 4.68 -10.65
CA THR A 112 13.67 4.05 -9.97
C THR A 112 12.35 4.73 -10.30
N GLY A 113 11.28 3.97 -10.45
CA GLY A 113 9.94 4.51 -10.70
C GLY A 113 9.45 5.40 -9.56
N ARG A 114 9.64 4.97 -8.29
CA ARG A 114 9.12 5.71 -7.12
C ARG A 114 9.73 7.10 -6.96
N SER A 115 11.03 7.26 -7.15
CA SER A 115 11.71 8.57 -7.06
C SER A 115 11.48 9.46 -8.29
N ASN A 116 10.85 8.96 -9.34
CA ASN A 116 10.66 9.62 -10.63
C ASN A 116 9.20 9.55 -11.09
N SER A 117 8.27 9.76 -10.18
CA SER A 117 6.83 9.72 -10.47
C SER A 117 6.06 10.74 -9.63
N ALA A 118 4.95 11.22 -10.18
CA ALA A 118 3.95 11.97 -9.43
C ALA A 118 2.97 11.01 -8.76
N VAL A 119 2.56 11.34 -7.53
CA VAL A 119 1.67 10.51 -6.70
C VAL A 119 0.56 11.34 -6.06
N PRO A 120 -0.71 10.87 -6.04
CA PRO A 120 -1.88 11.62 -5.58
C PRO A 120 -2.03 11.55 -4.06
N LEU A 121 -1.22 12.28 -3.31
CA LEU A 121 -1.22 12.25 -1.85
C LEU A 121 -2.18 13.26 -1.21
N GLY A 122 -2.54 14.31 -1.91
CA GLY A 122 -3.47 15.31 -1.40
C GLY A 122 -4.90 14.75 -1.23
N PRO A 123 -5.67 15.27 -0.27
CA PRO A 123 -7.01 14.77 0.02
C PRO A 123 -7.99 14.92 -1.16
N SER A 124 -7.80 15.93 -2.01
CA SER A 124 -8.62 16.19 -3.19
C SER A 124 -8.29 15.32 -4.41
N ALA A 125 -7.11 14.71 -4.46
CA ALA A 125 -6.60 13.98 -5.64
C ALA A 125 -7.52 12.85 -6.14
N GLY A 126 -8.30 12.23 -5.25
CA GLY A 126 -9.26 11.20 -5.59
C GLY A 126 -10.56 11.70 -6.25
N PHE A 127 -10.78 13.01 -6.30
CA PHE A 127 -12.04 13.63 -6.72
C PHE A 127 -11.86 14.68 -7.83
N THR A 128 -10.69 15.30 -7.90
CA THR A 128 -10.37 16.33 -8.88
C THR A 128 -9.68 15.75 -10.12
N PRO A 129 -9.78 16.38 -11.29
CA PRO A 129 -8.96 16.02 -12.45
C PRO A 129 -7.48 16.07 -12.11
N VAL A 130 -6.68 15.24 -12.79
CA VAL A 130 -5.22 15.27 -12.67
C VAL A 130 -4.71 16.60 -13.21
N PRO A 131 -3.87 17.36 -12.47
CA PRO A 131 -3.27 18.63 -12.95
C PRO A 131 -2.13 18.35 -13.93
N LEU A 132 -2.47 17.75 -15.06
CA LEU A 132 -1.53 17.12 -15.99
C LEU A 132 -0.55 18.13 -16.62
N GLU A 133 -0.99 19.35 -16.93
CA GLU A 133 -0.13 20.38 -17.51
C GLU A 133 1.02 20.74 -16.56
N GLU A 134 0.73 20.90 -15.28
CA GLU A 134 1.73 21.22 -14.26
C GLU A 134 2.70 20.07 -14.05
N ILE A 135 2.18 18.84 -14.00
CA ILE A 135 3.00 17.63 -13.89
C ILE A 135 3.92 17.49 -15.12
N MET A 136 3.40 17.66 -16.31
CA MET A 136 4.20 17.61 -17.53
C MET A 136 5.29 18.68 -17.55
N ALA A 137 4.98 19.91 -17.16
CA ALA A 137 5.96 21.00 -17.07
C ALA A 137 7.06 20.70 -16.05
N PHE A 138 6.72 20.08 -14.91
CA PHE A 138 7.71 19.67 -13.93
C PHE A 138 8.69 18.63 -14.51
N TYR A 139 8.21 17.53 -15.11
CA TYR A 139 9.07 16.49 -15.67
C TYR A 139 9.88 16.97 -16.88
N ALA A 140 9.33 17.86 -17.71
CA ALA A 140 10.05 18.45 -18.84
C ALA A 140 11.30 19.22 -18.38
N ARG A 141 11.23 19.97 -17.27
CA ARG A 141 12.40 20.69 -16.70
C ARG A 141 13.53 19.75 -16.27
N HIS A 142 13.17 18.51 -15.90
CA HIS A 142 14.12 17.49 -15.45
C HIS A 142 14.57 16.54 -16.55
N ASN A 143 14.12 16.70 -17.78
CA ASN A 143 14.35 15.79 -18.90
C ASN A 143 13.93 14.34 -18.57
N LEU A 144 12.84 14.18 -17.83
CA LEU A 144 12.30 12.89 -17.42
C LEU A 144 10.96 12.62 -18.11
N PRO A 145 10.64 11.36 -18.42
CA PRO A 145 9.31 11.00 -18.86
C PRO A 145 8.28 11.23 -17.75
N VAL A 146 7.07 11.61 -18.11
CA VAL A 146 5.98 11.73 -17.16
C VAL A 146 5.57 10.34 -16.70
N ARG A 147 5.62 10.12 -15.40
CA ARG A 147 5.14 8.88 -14.75
C ARG A 147 4.17 9.24 -13.63
N LEU A 148 3.04 8.54 -13.61
CA LEU A 148 2.05 8.66 -12.55
C LEU A 148 2.04 7.36 -11.75
N LEU A 149 2.27 7.44 -10.45
CA LEU A 149 2.00 6.36 -9.54
C LEU A 149 0.52 6.47 -9.12
N VAL A 150 -0.27 5.47 -9.47
CA VAL A 150 -1.73 5.49 -9.31
C VAL A 150 -2.14 4.45 -8.27
N PRO A 151 -2.07 4.79 -6.96
CA PRO A 151 -2.54 3.89 -5.93
C PRO A 151 -4.04 3.66 -6.05
N GLU A 152 -4.48 2.44 -5.74
CA GLU A 152 -5.89 2.06 -5.77
C GLU A 152 -6.79 3.12 -5.11
N ARG A 153 -7.87 3.48 -5.75
CA ARG A 153 -8.92 4.41 -5.29
C ARG A 153 -8.50 5.86 -5.11
N ILE A 154 -7.34 6.16 -4.49
CA ILE A 154 -6.92 7.56 -4.29
C ILE A 154 -6.37 8.19 -5.57
N GLY A 155 -5.91 7.37 -6.52
CA GLY A 155 -5.45 7.79 -7.84
C GLY A 155 -6.50 7.66 -8.96
N LYS A 156 -7.73 7.26 -8.63
CA LYS A 156 -8.77 6.93 -9.60
C LYS A 156 -9.00 7.92 -10.76
N PRO A 157 -8.93 9.25 -10.58
CA PRO A 157 -9.07 10.17 -11.70
C PRO A 157 -8.02 9.99 -12.81
N ALA A 158 -6.82 9.48 -12.48
CA ALA A 158 -5.77 9.22 -13.46
C ALA A 158 -6.08 8.03 -14.39
N GLU A 159 -6.94 7.08 -13.98
CA GLU A 159 -7.36 5.97 -14.84
C GLU A 159 -8.04 6.44 -16.13
N ARG A 160 -8.62 7.64 -16.12
CA ARG A 160 -9.26 8.22 -17.31
C ARG A 160 -8.26 8.61 -18.41
N LEU A 161 -7.00 8.81 -18.04
CA LEU A 161 -5.95 9.13 -19.02
C LEU A 161 -5.65 7.94 -19.93
N LEU A 162 -5.94 6.71 -19.50
CA LEU A 162 -5.78 5.50 -20.32
C LEU A 162 -6.72 5.43 -21.53
N ALA A 163 -7.71 6.33 -21.62
CA ALA A 163 -8.51 6.48 -22.84
C ALA A 163 -7.70 7.09 -24.00
N ASP A 164 -6.58 7.74 -23.69
CA ASP A 164 -5.65 8.30 -24.68
C ASP A 164 -4.51 7.28 -24.92
N ALA A 165 -4.30 6.90 -26.18
CA ALA A 165 -3.26 5.96 -26.59
C ALA A 165 -1.82 6.44 -26.34
N ALA A 166 -1.62 7.69 -25.93
CA ALA A 166 -0.32 8.21 -25.51
C ALA A 166 0.10 7.69 -24.11
N TRP A 167 -0.81 7.09 -23.34
CA TRP A 167 -0.51 6.53 -22.03
C TRP A 167 -0.40 5.01 -22.07
N GLU A 168 0.64 4.51 -21.41
CA GLU A 168 0.86 3.09 -21.22
C GLU A 168 0.83 2.74 -19.71
N THR A 169 0.40 1.52 -19.39
CA THR A 169 0.45 1.01 -18.02
C THR A 169 1.65 0.10 -17.84
N GLU A 170 2.38 0.29 -16.75
CA GLU A 170 3.32 -0.71 -16.26
C GLU A 170 2.58 -1.81 -15.47
N PRO A 171 3.18 -3.00 -15.28
CA PRO A 171 2.60 -4.04 -14.44
C PRO A 171 2.24 -3.54 -13.05
N GLU A 172 1.12 -4.02 -12.51
CA GLU A 172 0.68 -3.69 -11.16
C GLU A 172 1.70 -4.10 -10.10
N ILE A 173 1.84 -3.26 -9.07
CA ILE A 173 2.69 -3.53 -7.92
C ILE A 173 1.79 -3.66 -6.69
N LEU A 174 1.90 -4.80 -5.98
CA LEU A 174 1.24 -4.97 -4.69
C LEU A 174 2.08 -4.33 -3.59
N THR A 175 1.48 -3.37 -2.88
CA THR A 175 2.02 -2.86 -1.63
C THR A 175 1.41 -3.67 -0.48
N MET A 176 2.23 -4.47 0.18
CA MET A 176 1.82 -5.28 1.32
C MET A 176 2.18 -4.57 2.62
N VAL A 177 1.27 -4.62 3.59
CA VAL A 177 1.43 -4.00 4.90
C VAL A 177 1.23 -5.04 5.98
N LEU A 178 2.17 -5.13 6.90
CA LEU A 178 2.03 -5.86 8.15
C LEU A 178 1.82 -4.85 9.28
N ARG A 179 0.69 -4.94 9.96
CA ARG A 179 0.43 -4.22 11.22
C ARG A 179 0.95 -5.07 12.37
N ASP A 180 1.39 -4.43 13.44
CA ASP A 180 1.87 -5.13 14.64
C ASP A 180 3.02 -6.10 14.34
N LEU A 181 4.20 -5.53 14.10
CA LEU A 181 5.41 -6.33 13.89
C LEU A 181 5.57 -7.33 15.06
N PRO A 182 5.69 -8.63 14.77
CA PRO A 182 5.92 -9.61 15.83
C PRO A 182 7.22 -9.28 16.55
N ALA A 183 7.25 -9.47 17.88
CA ALA A 183 8.49 -9.40 18.62
C ALA A 183 9.48 -10.39 17.99
N VAL A 184 10.65 -9.88 17.61
CA VAL A 184 11.72 -10.74 17.11
C VAL A 184 12.15 -11.62 18.29
N ALA A 185 11.94 -12.93 18.20
CA ALA A 185 12.54 -13.85 19.15
C ALA A 185 14.06 -13.69 19.07
N ASP A 186 14.73 -13.73 20.21
CA ASP A 186 16.19 -13.69 20.27
C ASP A 186 16.75 -14.69 19.26
N ALA A 187 17.46 -14.18 18.26
CA ALA A 187 18.06 -15.04 17.26
C ALA A 187 19.08 -15.94 17.97
N PRO A 188 19.09 -17.25 17.68
CA PRO A 188 20.08 -18.12 18.28
C PRO A 188 21.49 -17.58 17.93
N SER A 189 22.40 -17.58 18.89
CA SER A 189 23.75 -17.02 18.78
C SER A 189 24.67 -17.76 17.79
N ALA A 190 24.13 -18.71 17.04
CA ALA A 190 24.82 -19.45 16.00
C ALA A 190 24.51 -18.87 14.61
N SER A 191 25.48 -18.93 13.68
CA SER A 191 25.33 -18.59 12.26
C SER A 191 23.98 -19.09 11.69
N PRO A 192 23.21 -18.29 10.90
CA PRO A 192 23.59 -16.99 10.33
C PRO A 192 23.42 -15.81 11.28
N THR A 193 24.23 -14.77 11.10
CA THR A 193 24.16 -13.53 11.88
C THR A 193 23.59 -12.41 11.03
N PHE A 194 22.60 -11.70 11.57
CA PHE A 194 22.04 -10.50 10.92
C PHE A 194 22.64 -9.24 11.56
N ARG A 195 23.09 -8.30 10.72
CA ARG A 195 23.59 -6.98 11.14
C ARG A 195 22.88 -5.88 10.38
N ILE A 196 22.80 -4.71 11.01
CA ILE A 196 22.33 -3.47 10.38
C ILE A 196 23.46 -2.46 10.53
N ASP A 197 23.92 -1.93 9.42
CA ASP A 197 24.95 -0.91 9.35
C ASP A 197 24.31 0.44 8.95
N ASP A 198 24.88 1.57 9.41
CA ASP A 198 24.41 2.92 9.06
C ASP A 198 24.87 3.34 7.66
N GLN A 199 25.88 2.67 7.12
CA GLN A 199 26.40 2.90 5.79
C GLN A 199 26.74 1.57 5.11
N PRO A 200 26.57 1.48 3.77
CA PRO A 200 26.99 0.31 3.02
C PRO A 200 28.51 0.34 2.82
N ASP A 201 29.15 -0.80 2.90
CA ASP A 201 30.54 -1.02 2.49
C ASP A 201 30.62 -1.56 1.05
N GLU A 202 31.84 -1.82 0.57
CA GLU A 202 32.09 -2.31 -0.79
C GLU A 202 31.42 -3.67 -1.04
N ASP A 203 31.45 -4.59 -0.06
CA ASP A 203 30.84 -5.91 -0.18
C ASP A 203 29.31 -5.79 -0.30
N TRP A 204 28.70 -4.91 0.48
CA TRP A 204 27.27 -4.64 0.40
C TRP A 204 26.89 -4.02 -0.96
N LEU A 205 27.66 -3.03 -1.42
CA LEU A 205 27.43 -2.35 -2.70
C LEU A 205 27.61 -3.28 -3.89
N ALA A 206 28.54 -4.23 -3.83
CA ALA A 206 28.76 -5.23 -4.87
C ALA A 206 27.53 -6.12 -5.09
N MET A 207 26.71 -6.33 -4.06
CA MET A 207 25.46 -7.10 -4.13
C MET A 207 24.23 -6.25 -4.47
N TYR A 208 24.33 -4.91 -4.43
CA TYR A 208 23.20 -4.02 -4.59
C TYR A 208 22.86 -3.77 -6.05
N HIS A 209 21.85 -4.48 -6.53
CA HIS A 209 21.38 -4.41 -7.92
C HIS A 209 19.89 -4.10 -7.98
N PHE A 210 19.48 -3.33 -8.99
CA PHE A 210 18.09 -3.12 -9.33
C PHE A 210 17.77 -3.81 -10.66
N ARG A 211 16.89 -4.81 -10.63
CA ARG A 211 16.52 -5.62 -11.81
C ARG A 211 17.76 -6.17 -12.55
N GLY A 212 18.74 -6.66 -11.79
CA GLY A 212 19.97 -7.23 -12.33
C GLY A 212 21.00 -6.23 -12.83
N LYS A 213 20.79 -4.92 -12.62
CA LYS A 213 21.75 -3.87 -12.96
C LYS A 213 22.28 -3.23 -11.68
N ALA A 214 23.60 -3.07 -11.58
CA ALA A 214 24.21 -2.33 -10.50
C ALA A 214 23.67 -0.89 -10.47
N LEU A 215 23.32 -0.42 -9.29
CA LEU A 215 22.93 0.97 -9.11
C LEU A 215 24.16 1.85 -8.94
N PRO A 216 24.19 3.06 -9.52
CA PRO A 216 25.25 4.00 -9.26
C PRO A 216 25.36 4.28 -7.76
N PRO A 217 26.56 4.20 -7.14
CA PRO A 217 26.75 4.51 -5.72
C PRO A 217 26.22 5.90 -5.34
N GLU A 218 26.35 6.88 -6.25
CA GLU A 218 25.88 8.24 -6.06
C GLU A 218 24.34 8.31 -5.91
N ALA A 219 23.59 7.43 -6.59
CA ALA A 219 22.13 7.37 -6.47
C ALA A 219 21.72 6.92 -5.07
N LEU A 220 22.45 5.96 -4.48
CA LEU A 220 22.20 5.49 -3.13
C LEU A 220 22.59 6.52 -2.07
N GLU A 221 23.75 7.16 -2.22
CA GLU A 221 24.19 8.23 -1.35
C GLU A 221 23.24 9.43 -1.38
N TYR A 222 22.75 9.75 -2.56
CA TYR A 222 21.76 10.80 -2.73
C TYR A 222 20.47 10.48 -1.99
N LEU A 223 20.01 9.23 -2.12
CA LEU A 223 18.81 8.77 -1.42
C LEU A 223 19.01 8.81 0.09
N ARG A 224 20.12 8.28 0.59
CA ARG A 224 20.49 8.24 2.01
C ARG A 224 20.48 9.63 2.67
N THR A 225 20.93 10.65 1.96
CA THR A 225 21.01 12.04 2.48
C THR A 225 19.71 12.82 2.35
N ARG A 226 18.75 12.33 1.58
CA ARG A 226 17.52 13.06 1.25
C ARG A 226 16.25 12.47 1.84
N ILE A 227 16.28 11.23 2.33
CA ILE A 227 15.08 10.63 2.92
C ILE A 227 14.64 11.43 4.14
N GLU A 228 13.33 11.52 4.31
CA GLU A 228 12.70 12.11 5.49
C GLU A 228 12.50 11.02 6.57
N GLY A 229 13.63 10.53 7.13
CA GLY A 229 13.62 9.43 8.09
C GLY A 229 14.98 8.82 8.31
N THR A 230 15.01 7.55 8.69
CA THR A 230 16.24 6.78 8.95
C THR A 230 16.39 5.67 7.91
N MET A 231 17.60 5.45 7.42
CA MET A 231 17.94 4.35 6.53
C MET A 231 18.97 3.45 7.19
N GLY A 232 18.76 2.14 7.09
CA GLY A 232 19.71 1.11 7.54
C GLY A 232 20.02 0.12 6.43
N PHE A 233 21.23 -0.45 6.49
CA PHE A 233 21.77 -1.40 5.51
C PHE A 233 21.95 -2.75 6.20
N GLY A 234 20.95 -3.63 5.99
CA GLY A 234 20.95 -4.97 6.58
C GLY A 234 21.79 -5.93 5.76
N ARG A 235 22.48 -6.85 6.44
CA ARG A 235 23.17 -7.99 5.84
C ARG A 235 22.99 -9.26 6.65
N LEU A 236 22.87 -10.35 5.96
CA LEU A 236 22.95 -11.69 6.53
C LEU A 236 24.34 -12.25 6.27
N VAL A 237 25.02 -12.67 7.33
CA VAL A 237 26.37 -13.22 7.28
C VAL A 237 26.33 -14.70 7.65
N MET A 238 26.89 -15.55 6.81
CA MET A 238 27.08 -16.99 7.02
C MET A 238 28.57 -17.31 6.83
N ASP A 239 29.16 -18.01 7.79
CA ASP A 239 30.57 -18.43 7.75
C ASP A 239 31.56 -17.29 7.44
N GLY A 240 31.22 -16.06 7.88
CA GLY A 240 32.05 -14.87 7.69
C GLY A 240 31.79 -14.13 6.36
N GLU A 241 30.96 -14.66 5.46
CA GLU A 241 30.64 -14.07 4.18
C GLU A 241 29.23 -13.45 4.18
N THR A 242 29.06 -12.30 3.52
CA THR A 242 27.73 -11.69 3.29
C THR A 242 27.01 -12.47 2.21
N VAL A 243 25.90 -13.12 2.57
CA VAL A 243 25.11 -13.96 1.64
C VAL A 243 23.81 -13.31 1.18
N ALA A 244 23.32 -12.30 1.90
CA ALA A 244 22.16 -11.52 1.50
C ALA A 244 22.23 -10.10 2.07
N ILE A 245 21.63 -9.17 1.35
CA ILE A 245 21.53 -7.78 1.77
C ILE A 245 20.09 -7.29 1.69
N THR A 246 19.78 -6.29 2.49
CA THR A 246 18.54 -5.53 2.40
C THR A 246 18.77 -4.08 2.78
N ARG A 247 17.87 -3.21 2.32
CA ARG A 247 17.84 -1.81 2.75
C ARG A 247 16.49 -1.56 3.39
N GLY A 248 16.50 -1.05 4.61
CA GLY A 248 15.29 -0.65 5.31
C GLY A 248 15.26 0.86 5.54
N THR A 249 14.08 1.44 5.49
CA THR A 249 13.84 2.84 5.83
C THR A 249 12.74 2.95 6.87
N ILE A 250 12.92 3.81 7.87
CA ILE A 250 11.86 4.19 8.80
C ILE A 250 11.45 5.62 8.46
N THR A 251 10.22 5.79 8.00
CA THR A 251 9.63 7.07 7.64
C THR A 251 8.32 7.26 8.37
N GLU A 252 7.75 8.44 8.33
CA GLU A 252 6.54 8.79 9.06
C GLU A 252 5.45 9.25 8.09
N SER A 253 4.22 8.80 8.30
CA SER A 253 3.05 9.34 7.61
C SER A 253 2.50 10.57 8.35
N GLY A 254 1.65 11.36 7.66
CA GLY A 254 1.15 12.63 8.19
C GLY A 254 0.34 12.54 9.49
N ASP A 255 -0.03 11.34 9.93
CA ASP A 255 -0.69 11.06 11.21
C ASP A 255 0.28 10.67 12.34
N GLY A 256 1.59 10.71 12.08
CA GLY A 256 2.62 10.34 13.05
C GLY A 256 2.92 8.83 13.12
N THR A 257 2.27 8.01 12.29
CA THR A 257 2.56 6.58 12.24
C THR A 257 3.93 6.33 11.59
N LYS A 258 4.79 5.57 12.26
CA LYS A 258 6.09 5.16 11.72
C LYS A 258 5.95 3.87 10.92
N TRP A 259 6.60 3.86 9.76
CA TRP A 259 6.57 2.75 8.81
C TRP A 259 7.99 2.27 8.54
N LEU A 260 8.21 0.95 8.63
CA LEU A 260 9.41 0.30 8.14
C LEU A 260 9.13 -0.21 6.72
N GLY A 261 9.82 0.35 5.74
CA GLY A 261 9.81 -0.09 4.34
C GLY A 261 11.14 -0.74 3.94
N TYR A 262 11.08 -1.73 3.06
CA TYR A 262 12.26 -2.44 2.50
C TYR A 262 12.05 -2.85 1.05
#